data_895639bfc488dc40ae43e39365ed86ee
#
_entry.id   895639bfc488dc40ae43e39365ed86ee
#
_cell.length_a   1.000
_cell.length_b   1.000
_cell.length_c   1.000
_cell.angle_alpha   90.00
_cell.angle_beta   90.00
_cell.angle_gamma   90.00
#
_symmetry.space_group_name_H-M   'P 1'
#
loop_
_entity.id
_entity.type
_entity.pdbx_description
1 polymer ?
#
loop_
_entity_poly.entity_id
_entity_poly.type
_entity_poly.pdbx_seq_one_letter_code
_entity_poly.pdbx_strand_id
1 'polypeptide(L)'
;RRWGTPRTFDFEPQAHWDIGEKLGVLDAERAAKVTGARFTFYKGLGARLERACINFMMDLHAEKHGYTEMLAPYIVNADSMVGTGQLPKFAADMFKLEGLDYYLVPTAEVPTTNYHRDEILDVEQLPEYYTSYTACFRAEAGSAGRDTRGLIRQHQFNKVELIKFVTPETSWDELETMVEAAED
;
A
#
# COMPACT_ATOMS: atom_id res chain seq x y z
N ARG A 1 -20.73 3.21 -3.50
CA ARG A 1 -20.86 3.96 -2.26
C ARG A 1 -20.12 5.30 -2.40
N ARG A 2 -20.67 6.36 -1.84
CA ARG A 2 -20.02 7.67 -1.74
C ARG A 2 -19.87 8.01 -0.27
N TRP A 3 -18.69 8.46 0.13
CA TRP A 3 -18.38 8.91 1.47
C TRP A 3 -17.88 10.36 1.40
N GLY A 4 -18.40 11.21 2.28
CA GLY A 4 -18.05 12.63 2.35
C GLY A 4 -18.55 13.46 1.15
N THR A 5 -18.17 14.71 1.15
CA THR A 5 -18.49 15.69 0.10
C THR A 5 -17.19 16.35 -0.39
N PRO A 6 -16.94 16.40 -1.71
CA PRO A 6 -15.77 17.10 -2.23
C PRO A 6 -15.72 18.55 -1.78
N ARG A 7 -14.55 19.01 -1.36
CA ARG A 7 -14.32 20.39 -0.98
C ARG A 7 -14.43 21.30 -2.19
N THR A 8 -15.11 22.42 -2.05
CA THR A 8 -15.08 23.52 -3.03
C THR A 8 -14.06 24.56 -2.61
N PHE A 9 -13.39 25.18 -3.58
CA PHE A 9 -12.40 26.22 -3.36
C PHE A 9 -12.86 27.51 -4.02
N ASP A 10 -12.54 28.64 -3.40
CA ASP A 10 -12.77 30.00 -3.91
C ASP A 10 -11.54 30.53 -4.68
N PHE A 11 -10.56 29.66 -4.91
CA PHE A 11 -9.33 29.92 -5.66
C PHE A 11 -9.02 28.75 -6.60
N GLU A 12 -8.16 28.95 -7.59
CA GLU A 12 -7.68 27.88 -8.49
C GLU A 12 -6.67 26.99 -7.76
N PRO A 13 -6.98 25.70 -7.51
CA PRO A 13 -6.08 24.79 -6.83
C PRO A 13 -4.84 24.49 -7.68
N GLN A 14 -3.67 24.56 -7.08
CA GLN A 14 -2.42 24.15 -7.71
C GLN A 14 -2.25 22.62 -7.64
N ALA A 15 -1.53 22.05 -8.60
CA ALA A 15 -1.19 20.64 -8.59
C ALA A 15 -0.24 20.31 -7.44
N HIS A 16 -0.36 19.11 -6.87
CA HIS A 16 0.43 18.67 -5.71
C HIS A 16 1.95 18.67 -5.99
N TRP A 17 2.37 18.39 -7.22
CA TRP A 17 3.79 18.44 -7.59
C TRP A 17 4.34 19.86 -7.58
N ASP A 18 3.58 20.85 -8.06
CA ASP A 18 3.98 22.26 -8.04
C ASP A 18 4.05 22.79 -6.60
N ILE A 19 3.08 22.43 -5.75
CA ILE A 19 3.07 22.77 -4.33
C ILE A 19 4.26 22.12 -3.61
N GLY A 20 4.49 20.83 -3.85
CA GLY A 20 5.55 20.07 -3.20
C GLY A 20 6.95 20.56 -3.55
N GLU A 21 7.17 20.92 -4.80
CA GLU A 21 8.42 21.53 -5.28
C GLU A 21 8.62 22.93 -4.68
N LYS A 22 7.60 23.80 -4.74
CA LYS A 22 7.63 25.15 -4.17
C LYS A 22 7.92 25.16 -2.66
N LEU A 23 7.36 24.21 -1.92
CA LEU A 23 7.61 24.05 -0.48
C LEU A 23 8.94 23.33 -0.18
N GLY A 24 9.62 22.79 -1.20
CA GLY A 24 10.84 22.02 -1.04
C GLY A 24 10.67 20.71 -0.30
N VAL A 25 9.46 20.14 -0.29
CA VAL A 25 9.13 18.89 0.41
C VAL A 25 9.16 17.66 -0.50
N LEU A 26 9.10 17.86 -1.82
CA LEU A 26 9.26 16.82 -2.85
C LEU A 26 10.46 17.13 -3.73
N ASP A 27 11.20 16.11 -4.15
CA ASP A 27 12.36 16.24 -5.04
C ASP A 27 12.40 15.06 -6.03
N ALA A 28 11.69 15.22 -7.13
CA ALA A 28 11.63 14.22 -8.19
C ALA A 28 12.88 14.22 -9.07
N GLU A 29 13.54 15.37 -9.25
CA GLU A 29 14.75 15.48 -10.07
C GLU A 29 15.90 14.65 -9.49
N ARG A 30 16.14 14.81 -8.17
CA ARG A 30 17.17 14.02 -7.51
C ARG A 30 16.81 12.55 -7.40
N ALA A 31 15.53 12.22 -7.25
CA ALA A 31 15.08 10.84 -7.28
C ALA A 31 15.32 10.19 -8.66
N ALA A 32 15.04 10.92 -9.75
CA ALA A 32 15.32 10.45 -11.10
C ALA A 32 16.82 10.19 -11.34
N LYS A 33 17.69 11.03 -10.77
CA LYS A 33 19.15 10.83 -10.82
C LYS A 33 19.60 9.55 -10.08
N VAL A 34 18.97 9.24 -8.96
CA VAL A 34 19.35 8.10 -8.09
C VAL A 34 18.78 6.78 -8.60
N THR A 35 17.54 6.79 -9.07
CA THR A 35 16.80 5.55 -9.37
C THR A 35 16.17 5.56 -10.77
N GLY A 36 15.62 6.70 -11.19
CA GLY A 36 14.86 6.84 -12.44
C GLY A 36 13.58 7.64 -12.24
N ALA A 37 12.78 7.73 -13.29
CA ALA A 37 11.48 8.39 -13.23
C ALA A 37 10.50 7.65 -12.33
N ARG A 38 9.46 8.34 -11.85
CA ARG A 38 8.40 7.81 -10.96
C ARG A 38 8.90 7.35 -9.59
N PHE A 39 10.00 7.91 -9.14
CA PHE A 39 10.45 7.88 -7.75
C PHE A 39 10.50 9.31 -7.22
N THR A 40 10.34 9.49 -5.93
CA THR A 40 10.36 10.80 -5.29
C THR A 40 11.10 10.75 -3.97
N PHE A 41 11.93 11.74 -3.70
CA PHE A 41 12.38 12.01 -2.34
C PHE A 41 11.36 12.89 -1.64
N TYR A 42 10.89 12.42 -0.49
CA TYR A 42 10.23 13.26 0.50
C TYR A 42 11.31 13.89 1.39
N LYS A 43 11.24 15.19 1.63
CA LYS A 43 12.28 15.91 2.35
C LYS A 43 11.70 16.82 3.46
N GLY A 44 12.42 16.94 4.58
CA GLY A 44 12.03 17.83 5.66
C GLY A 44 10.63 17.54 6.20
N LEU A 45 9.73 18.52 6.13
CA LEU A 45 8.35 18.37 6.59
C LEU A 45 7.55 17.35 5.77
N GLY A 46 7.85 17.17 4.46
CA GLY A 46 7.21 16.16 3.64
C GLY A 46 7.50 14.74 4.13
N ALA A 47 8.76 14.43 4.45
CA ALA A 47 9.13 13.14 5.02
C ALA A 47 8.51 12.92 6.42
N ARG A 48 8.41 13.98 7.22
CA ARG A 48 7.75 13.91 8.53
C ARG A 48 6.24 13.67 8.40
N LEU A 49 5.60 14.30 7.43
CA LEU A 49 4.17 14.11 7.16
C LEU A 49 3.88 12.68 6.69
N GLU A 50 4.67 12.15 5.75
CA GLU A 50 4.55 10.76 5.27
C GLU A 50 4.62 9.77 6.45
N ARG A 51 5.65 9.91 7.28
CA ARG A 51 5.80 9.07 8.48
C ARG A 51 4.64 9.26 9.47
N ALA A 52 4.15 10.49 9.66
CA ALA A 52 3.04 10.76 10.56
C ALA A 52 1.75 10.11 10.07
N CYS A 53 1.48 10.13 8.75
CA CYS A 53 0.33 9.45 8.16
C CYS A 53 0.43 7.92 8.33
N ILE A 54 1.61 7.33 8.13
CA ILE A 54 1.82 5.90 8.35
C ILE A 54 1.53 5.53 9.82
N ASN A 55 2.14 6.24 10.76
CA ASN A 55 1.93 5.97 12.18
C ASN A 55 0.46 6.16 12.58
N PHE A 56 -0.16 7.26 12.13
CA PHE A 56 -1.58 7.52 12.42
C PHE A 56 -2.49 6.38 11.94
N MET A 57 -2.32 5.91 10.71
CA MET A 57 -3.12 4.80 10.18
C MET A 57 -2.86 3.49 10.94
N MET A 58 -1.61 3.17 11.23
CA MET A 58 -1.25 1.96 11.98
C MET A 58 -1.84 1.99 13.39
N ASP A 59 -1.63 3.09 14.13
CA ASP A 59 -2.14 3.26 15.49
C ASP A 59 -3.67 3.25 15.52
N LEU A 60 -4.33 3.95 14.57
CA LEU A 60 -5.80 3.97 14.47
C LEU A 60 -6.37 2.57 14.30
N HIS A 61 -5.81 1.77 13.39
CA HIS A 61 -6.32 0.44 13.14
C HIS A 61 -6.00 -0.54 14.27
N ALA A 62 -4.83 -0.43 14.89
CA ALA A 62 -4.48 -1.26 16.03
C ALA A 62 -5.29 -0.92 17.29
N GLU A 63 -5.40 0.37 17.63
CA GLU A 63 -5.99 0.80 18.90
C GLU A 63 -7.52 0.91 18.85
N LYS A 64 -8.07 1.44 17.73
CA LYS A 64 -9.50 1.69 17.61
C LYS A 64 -10.27 0.54 16.97
N HIS A 65 -9.71 -0.07 15.93
CA HIS A 65 -10.41 -1.07 15.13
C HIS A 65 -10.03 -2.51 15.49
N GLY A 66 -9.11 -2.71 16.44
CA GLY A 66 -8.76 -4.03 16.97
C GLY A 66 -7.93 -4.90 16.03
N TYR A 67 -7.23 -4.32 15.06
CA TYR A 67 -6.31 -5.06 14.21
C TYR A 67 -4.99 -5.35 14.94
N THR A 68 -4.46 -6.54 14.73
CA THR A 68 -3.09 -6.88 15.14
C THR A 68 -2.09 -6.29 14.15
N GLU A 69 -1.17 -5.46 14.64
CA GLU A 69 -0.10 -4.90 13.81
C GLU A 69 0.91 -5.96 13.40
N MET A 70 1.26 -6.01 12.12
CA MET A 70 2.27 -6.88 11.56
C MET A 70 3.38 -6.10 10.87
N LEU A 71 4.62 -6.43 11.15
CA LEU A 71 5.78 -6.00 10.38
C LEU A 71 6.22 -7.14 9.45
N ALA A 72 5.75 -7.08 8.21
CA ALA A 72 5.94 -8.14 7.23
C ALA A 72 7.25 -7.98 6.43
N PRO A 73 7.84 -9.08 5.89
CA PRO A 73 8.95 -9.02 4.94
C PRO A 73 8.58 -8.28 3.65
N TYR A 74 9.51 -7.49 3.09
CA TYR A 74 9.33 -6.79 1.82
C TYR A 74 9.82 -7.61 0.61
N ILE A 75 10.47 -8.72 0.86
CA ILE A 75 10.91 -9.68 -0.14
C ILE A 75 10.19 -10.99 0.12
N VAL A 76 9.53 -11.53 -0.91
CA VAL A 76 8.74 -12.77 -0.84
C VAL A 76 9.13 -13.72 -1.95
N ASN A 77 8.88 -15.02 -1.76
CA ASN A 77 9.10 -16.04 -2.78
C ASN A 77 7.97 -16.06 -3.83
N ALA A 78 8.23 -16.75 -4.94
CA ALA A 78 7.26 -16.87 -6.04
C ALA A 78 5.93 -17.50 -5.61
N ASP A 79 5.97 -18.50 -4.72
CA ASP A 79 4.76 -19.17 -4.22
C ASP A 79 3.83 -18.20 -3.50
N SER A 80 4.38 -17.26 -2.73
CA SER A 80 3.59 -16.20 -2.09
C SER A 80 2.94 -15.27 -3.12
N MET A 81 3.65 -14.94 -4.20
CA MET A 81 3.10 -14.13 -5.30
C MET A 81 2.01 -14.88 -6.08
N VAL A 82 2.10 -16.20 -6.19
CA VAL A 82 1.05 -17.05 -6.76
C VAL A 82 -0.14 -17.12 -5.82
N GLY A 83 0.10 -17.31 -4.52
CA GLY A 83 -0.94 -17.46 -3.50
C GLY A 83 -1.93 -16.28 -3.43
N THR A 84 -1.48 -15.08 -3.73
CA THR A 84 -2.32 -13.86 -3.79
C THR A 84 -2.62 -13.38 -5.23
N GLY A 85 -2.30 -14.20 -6.25
CA GLY A 85 -2.72 -13.99 -7.63
C GLY A 85 -1.95 -12.95 -8.43
N GLN A 86 -0.81 -12.43 -7.92
CA GLN A 86 0.07 -11.55 -8.68
C GLN A 86 0.76 -12.30 -9.82
N LEU A 87 1.18 -13.53 -9.57
CA LEU A 87 1.76 -14.40 -10.59
C LEU A 87 0.73 -15.47 -11.03
N PRO A 88 0.79 -15.90 -12.29
CA PRO A 88 1.64 -15.39 -13.38
C PRO A 88 1.10 -14.13 -14.07
N LYS A 89 -0.14 -13.72 -13.78
CA LYS A 89 -0.91 -12.73 -14.56
C LYS A 89 -0.24 -11.37 -14.64
N PHE A 90 0.33 -10.89 -13.54
CA PHE A 90 0.91 -9.55 -13.42
C PHE A 90 2.45 -9.59 -13.37
N ALA A 91 3.08 -10.63 -13.91
CA ALA A 91 4.54 -10.78 -13.86
C ALA A 91 5.32 -9.56 -14.40
N ALA A 92 4.79 -8.89 -15.43
CA ALA A 92 5.40 -7.69 -16.02
C ALA A 92 5.37 -6.46 -15.08
N ASP A 93 4.48 -6.45 -14.09
CA ASP A 93 4.36 -5.38 -13.10
C ASP A 93 5.18 -5.62 -11.83
N MET A 94 5.81 -6.80 -11.72
CA MET A 94 6.55 -7.19 -10.53
C MET A 94 8.05 -6.96 -10.69
N PHE A 95 8.71 -6.52 -9.61
CA PHE A 95 10.16 -6.49 -9.53
C PHE A 95 10.69 -7.82 -9.02
N LYS A 96 11.29 -8.62 -9.91
CA LYS A 96 11.98 -9.87 -9.58
C LYS A 96 13.44 -9.60 -9.26
N LEU A 97 14.00 -10.26 -8.23
CA LEU A 97 15.43 -10.21 -7.95
C LEU A 97 16.18 -11.13 -8.90
N GLU A 98 17.24 -10.61 -9.52
CA GLU A 98 18.06 -11.37 -10.46
C GLU A 98 18.77 -12.54 -9.76
N GLY A 99 18.73 -13.69 -10.38
CA GLY A 99 19.40 -14.92 -9.88
C GLY A 99 18.67 -15.61 -8.70
N LEU A 100 17.55 -15.06 -8.26
CA LEU A 100 16.75 -15.61 -7.15
C LEU A 100 15.28 -15.73 -7.55
N ASP A 101 14.56 -16.64 -6.90
CA ASP A 101 13.11 -16.75 -7.09
C ASP A 101 12.36 -15.92 -6.05
N TYR A 102 12.79 -14.66 -5.88
CA TYR A 102 12.25 -13.68 -4.98
C TYR A 102 11.77 -12.42 -5.70
N TYR A 103 10.83 -11.74 -5.07
CA TYR A 103 10.18 -10.54 -5.58
C TYR A 103 10.09 -9.47 -4.50
N LEU A 104 10.17 -8.20 -4.89
CA LEU A 104 9.76 -7.10 -4.04
C LEU A 104 8.23 -7.06 -3.97
N VAL A 105 7.67 -6.87 -2.78
CA VAL A 105 6.22 -6.89 -2.58
C VAL A 105 5.53 -5.71 -3.28
N PRO A 106 4.45 -5.95 -4.05
CA PRO A 106 3.63 -4.88 -4.62
C PRO A 106 2.59 -4.34 -3.63
N THR A 107 2.40 -5.02 -2.50
CA THR A 107 1.39 -4.77 -1.47
C THR A 107 1.70 -5.61 -0.23
N ALA A 108 1.38 -5.12 0.95
CA ALA A 108 1.46 -5.89 2.19
C ALA A 108 0.50 -7.10 2.21
N GLU A 109 -0.51 -7.11 1.35
CA GLU A 109 -1.41 -8.25 1.16
C GLU A 109 -0.64 -9.55 0.92
N VAL A 110 0.42 -9.50 0.09
CA VAL A 110 1.17 -10.73 -0.27
C VAL A 110 1.77 -11.42 0.96
N PRO A 111 2.64 -10.80 1.75
CA PRO A 111 3.21 -11.48 2.91
C PRO A 111 2.18 -11.76 3.99
N THR A 112 1.23 -10.84 4.23
CA THR A 112 0.27 -10.98 5.34
C THR A 112 -0.77 -12.07 5.05
N THR A 113 -1.27 -12.17 3.82
CA THR A 113 -2.21 -13.25 3.46
C THR A 113 -1.52 -14.61 3.44
N ASN A 114 -0.27 -14.67 2.98
CA ASN A 114 0.51 -15.91 3.00
C ASN A 114 1.03 -16.30 4.40
N TYR A 115 0.78 -15.49 5.43
CA TYR A 115 1.10 -15.83 6.81
C TYR A 115 0.49 -17.16 7.22
N HIS A 116 -0.74 -17.43 6.78
CA HIS A 116 -1.46 -18.68 7.03
C HIS A 116 -1.45 -19.65 5.83
N ARG A 117 -0.54 -19.45 4.87
CA ARG A 117 -0.44 -20.41 3.75
C ARG A 117 -0.10 -21.80 4.23
N ASP A 118 -0.79 -22.80 3.68
CA ASP A 118 -0.66 -24.22 4.03
C ASP A 118 -1.06 -24.55 5.50
N GLU A 119 -1.81 -23.67 6.15
CA GLU A 119 -2.40 -23.89 7.48
C GLU A 119 -3.91 -24.15 7.39
N ILE A 120 -4.42 -24.95 8.29
CA ILE A 120 -5.86 -25.12 8.54
C ILE A 120 -6.15 -24.45 9.87
N LEU A 121 -6.88 -23.35 9.82
CA LEU A 121 -7.24 -22.59 11.02
C LEU A 121 -8.49 -23.19 11.66
N ASP A 122 -8.47 -23.29 12.99
CA ASP A 122 -9.66 -23.64 13.74
C ASP A 122 -10.66 -22.47 13.69
N VAL A 123 -11.95 -22.79 13.56
CA VAL A 123 -13.01 -21.77 13.50
C VAL A 123 -13.03 -20.87 14.74
N GLU A 124 -12.59 -21.37 15.88
CA GLU A 124 -12.51 -20.64 17.14
C GLU A 124 -11.40 -19.55 17.14
N GLN A 125 -10.45 -19.62 16.20
CA GLN A 125 -9.42 -18.60 16.01
C GLN A 125 -9.92 -17.42 15.18
N LEU A 126 -11.03 -17.61 14.44
CA LEU A 126 -11.60 -16.58 13.57
C LEU A 126 -12.64 -15.73 14.31
N PRO A 127 -12.77 -14.44 13.98
CA PRO A 127 -12.02 -13.73 12.95
C PRO A 127 -10.63 -13.28 13.42
N GLU A 128 -9.65 -13.24 12.51
CA GLU A 128 -8.35 -12.62 12.73
C GLU A 128 -8.20 -11.35 11.87
N TYR A 129 -7.73 -10.27 12.46
CA TYR A 129 -7.57 -8.97 11.81
C TYR A 129 -6.11 -8.52 11.88
N TYR A 130 -5.52 -8.22 10.74
CA TYR A 130 -4.15 -7.74 10.64
C TYR A 130 -4.07 -6.40 9.92
N THR A 131 -3.25 -5.48 10.45
CA THR A 131 -2.81 -4.28 9.74
C THR A 131 -1.32 -4.33 9.53
N SER A 132 -0.87 -4.00 8.32
CA SER A 132 0.55 -4.06 7.97
C SER A 132 0.94 -2.90 7.09
N TYR A 133 2.06 -2.25 7.43
CA TYR A 133 2.71 -1.25 6.60
C TYR A 133 3.83 -1.89 5.79
N THR A 134 3.89 -1.61 4.49
CA THR A 134 5.06 -1.89 3.65
C THR A 134 5.33 -0.76 2.66
N ALA A 135 6.60 -0.58 2.27
CA ALA A 135 6.91 -0.05 0.96
C ALA A 135 6.39 -1.04 -0.09
N CYS A 136 5.76 -0.53 -1.14
CA CYS A 136 5.20 -1.31 -2.24
C CYS A 136 5.93 -0.97 -3.53
N PHE A 137 6.17 -1.99 -4.37
CA PHE A 137 6.99 -1.87 -5.59
C PHE A 137 6.20 -2.39 -6.79
N ARG A 138 5.98 -1.52 -7.80
CA ARG A 138 5.24 -1.87 -9.02
C ARG A 138 5.94 -1.29 -10.24
N ALA A 139 6.20 -2.12 -11.26
CA ALA A 139 6.81 -1.67 -12.50
C ALA A 139 5.85 -0.86 -13.39
N GLU A 140 4.54 -0.90 -13.11
CA GLU A 140 3.52 -0.08 -13.79
C GLU A 140 3.60 -0.20 -15.33
N ALA A 141 3.82 -1.40 -15.86
CA ALA A 141 4.12 -1.67 -17.26
C ALA A 141 3.02 -1.21 -18.23
N GLY A 142 1.76 -1.21 -17.79
CA GLY A 142 0.60 -0.82 -18.60
C GLY A 142 0.18 0.65 -18.49
N SER A 143 0.90 1.49 -17.74
CA SER A 143 0.42 2.83 -17.35
C SER A 143 1.00 3.99 -18.18
N ALA A 144 1.48 3.75 -19.39
CA ALA A 144 2.04 4.78 -20.23
C ALA A 144 1.01 5.91 -20.51
N GLY A 145 1.38 7.15 -20.17
CA GLY A 145 0.63 8.38 -20.50
C GLY A 145 -0.43 8.83 -19.49
N ARG A 146 -0.74 8.08 -18.42
CA ARG A 146 -1.68 8.52 -17.37
C ARG A 146 -0.96 8.70 -16.04
N ASP A 147 -1.25 9.82 -15.37
CA ASP A 147 -0.80 10.11 -13.99
C ASP A 147 0.71 9.90 -13.76
N THR A 148 1.52 10.16 -14.81
CA THR A 148 2.97 9.95 -14.79
C THR A 148 3.71 11.08 -14.10
N ARG A 149 3.03 12.21 -13.83
CA ARG A 149 3.57 13.37 -13.13
C ARG A 149 3.07 13.40 -11.69
N GLY A 150 3.96 13.74 -10.77
CA GLY A 150 3.63 13.81 -9.33
C GLY A 150 3.62 12.44 -8.65
N LEU A 151 2.78 12.28 -7.63
CA LEU A 151 2.79 11.16 -6.69
C LEU A 151 1.70 10.10 -6.96
N ILE A 152 0.83 10.32 -7.94
CA ILE A 152 -0.33 9.43 -8.14
C ILE A 152 0.10 8.02 -8.57
N ARG A 153 1.16 7.93 -9.40
CA ARG A 153 1.60 6.65 -9.93
C ARG A 153 3.12 6.53 -9.85
N GLN A 154 3.58 5.80 -8.86
CA GLN A 154 4.98 5.63 -8.53
C GLN A 154 5.39 4.15 -8.59
N HIS A 155 6.68 3.89 -8.89
CA HIS A 155 7.27 2.55 -8.83
C HIS A 155 7.49 2.07 -7.39
N GLN A 156 7.67 3.01 -6.47
CA GLN A 156 7.75 2.76 -5.03
C GLN A 156 6.83 3.74 -4.29
N PHE A 157 5.98 3.22 -3.42
CA PHE A 157 5.09 4.00 -2.56
C PHE A 157 4.85 3.26 -1.23
N ASN A 158 4.30 3.95 -0.26
CA ASN A 158 3.98 3.38 1.04
C ASN A 158 2.48 3.05 1.13
N LYS A 159 2.15 1.92 1.77
CA LYS A 159 0.77 1.50 1.96
C LYS A 159 0.58 0.84 3.32
N VAL A 160 -0.46 1.25 4.03
CA VAL A 160 -1.03 0.53 5.15
C VAL A 160 -2.17 -0.34 4.63
N GLU A 161 -2.13 -1.61 4.92
CA GLU A 161 -3.07 -2.63 4.45
C GLU A 161 -3.90 -3.18 5.60
N LEU A 162 -5.17 -3.46 5.35
CA LEU A 162 -6.05 -4.16 6.27
C LEU A 162 -6.40 -5.54 5.69
N ILE A 163 -6.26 -6.57 6.49
CA ILE A 163 -6.54 -7.96 6.09
C ILE A 163 -7.37 -8.62 7.19
N LYS A 164 -8.38 -9.36 6.78
CA LYS A 164 -9.21 -10.16 7.69
C LYS A 164 -9.30 -11.59 7.20
N PHE A 165 -9.09 -12.53 8.12
CA PHE A 165 -9.43 -13.94 7.94
C PHE A 165 -10.72 -14.20 8.68
N VAL A 166 -11.74 -14.65 7.96
CA VAL A 166 -13.11 -14.74 8.47
C VAL A 166 -13.80 -16.00 7.94
N THR A 167 -14.91 -16.40 8.58
CA THR A 167 -15.73 -17.47 8.03
C THR A 167 -16.52 -17.00 6.81
N PRO A 168 -16.90 -17.89 5.89
CA PRO A 168 -17.70 -17.52 4.71
C PRO A 168 -19.01 -16.83 5.07
N GLU A 169 -19.64 -17.22 6.19
CA GLU A 169 -20.93 -16.71 6.65
C GLU A 169 -20.88 -15.23 7.02
N THR A 170 -19.75 -14.76 7.55
CA THR A 170 -19.56 -13.37 8.03
C THR A 170 -18.83 -12.48 7.03
N SER A 171 -18.35 -13.03 5.92
CA SER A 171 -17.41 -12.34 5.03
C SER A 171 -17.91 -11.00 4.46
N TRP A 172 -19.20 -10.89 4.17
CA TRP A 172 -19.79 -9.64 3.66
C TRP A 172 -19.92 -8.57 4.74
N ASP A 173 -20.32 -8.95 5.95
CA ASP A 173 -20.42 -8.03 7.08
C ASP A 173 -19.03 -7.54 7.48
N GLU A 174 -18.05 -8.42 7.47
CA GLU A 174 -16.65 -8.09 7.75
C GLU A 174 -16.01 -7.20 6.69
N LEU A 175 -16.42 -7.33 5.42
CA LEU A 175 -16.02 -6.40 4.36
C LEU A 175 -16.57 -4.99 4.64
N GLU A 176 -17.83 -4.87 5.05
CA GLU A 176 -18.43 -3.56 5.38
C GLU A 176 -17.72 -2.90 6.57
N THR A 177 -17.41 -3.65 7.63
CA THR A 177 -16.67 -3.11 8.78
C THR A 177 -15.23 -2.71 8.39
N MET A 178 -14.60 -3.40 7.44
CA MET A 178 -13.30 -3.00 6.89
C MET A 178 -13.39 -1.69 6.10
N VAL A 179 -14.45 -1.51 5.33
CA VAL A 179 -14.72 -0.24 4.61
C VAL A 179 -14.95 0.90 5.59
N GLU A 180 -15.73 0.68 6.67
CA GLU A 180 -15.94 1.66 7.73
C GLU A 180 -14.63 2.06 8.42
N ALA A 181 -13.77 1.08 8.72
CA ALA A 181 -12.44 1.35 9.30
C ALA A 181 -11.55 2.19 8.38
N ALA A 182 -11.69 2.05 7.06
CA ALA A 182 -10.94 2.84 6.08
C ALA A 182 -11.55 4.24 5.83
N GLU A 183 -12.82 4.46 6.17
CA GLU A 183 -13.51 5.75 6.09
C GLU A 183 -13.21 6.67 7.28
N ASP A 184 -12.76 6.12 8.42
CA ASP A 184 -12.36 6.85 9.63
C ASP A 184 -11.01 7.58 9.46
#